data_fa62fd1e5c3fcfa837e5780f9230bbba
#
_entry.id   fa62fd1e5c3fcfa837e5780f9230bbba
#
_cell.length_a   1.000
_cell.length_b   1.000
_cell.length_c   1.000
_cell.angle_alpha   90.00
_cell.angle_beta   90.00
_cell.angle_gamma   90.00
#
_symmetry.space_group_name_H-M   'P 1'
#
loop_
_entity.id
_entity.type
_entity.pdbx_description
1 polymer ?
#
loop_
_entity_poly.entity_id
_entity_poly.type
_entity_poly.pdbx_seq_one_letter_code
_entity_poly.pdbx_strand_id
1 'polypeptide(L)'
;MNSADDWNHILPLFDILKPTHITIHPRIGAQQYKGDIDIDKFSLFYADCGYPVIYNGDITTLQQVEEVTAKFPKLKAVMVGRGLLYDPSMLCGGGNFAAIHRFHSMLFDDNKDYLEGGDHQVLAKMLTYWEYLLPDADKSLRKKVLKSTSLLKYSAAVEDLFSKL
;
A
#
# COMPACT_ATOMS: atom_id res chain seq x y z
N MET A 1 4.76 1.32 -19.64
CA MET A 1 5.12 2.54 -20.41
C MET A 1 6.60 2.80 -20.18
N ASN A 2 7.33 3.09 -21.24
CA ASN A 2 8.78 3.35 -21.20
C ASN A 2 9.07 4.86 -21.13
N SER A 3 8.11 5.68 -21.54
CA SER A 3 8.16 7.14 -21.51
C SER A 3 6.91 7.70 -20.82
N ALA A 4 7.05 8.87 -20.22
CA ALA A 4 5.94 9.57 -19.59
C ALA A 4 4.88 10.08 -20.62
N ASP A 5 5.22 10.13 -21.90
CA ASP A 5 4.33 10.59 -22.98
C ASP A 5 3.64 9.44 -23.74
N ASP A 6 3.93 8.19 -23.39
CA ASP A 6 3.34 7.01 -24.05
C ASP A 6 1.80 6.95 -23.96
N TRP A 7 1.22 7.65 -22.97
CA TRP A 7 -0.24 7.69 -22.79
C TRP A 7 -0.99 8.31 -23.98
N ASN A 8 -0.36 9.21 -24.76
CA ASN A 8 -0.95 9.79 -25.96
C ASN A 8 -1.31 8.72 -27.01
N HIS A 9 -0.55 7.63 -27.07
CA HIS A 9 -0.81 6.51 -27.94
C HIS A 9 -1.89 5.55 -27.42
N ILE A 10 -2.18 5.63 -26.14
CA ILE A 10 -3.14 4.73 -25.45
C ILE A 10 -4.54 5.36 -25.43
N LEU A 11 -4.65 6.67 -25.30
CA LEU A 11 -5.95 7.37 -25.24
C LEU A 11 -6.95 6.94 -26.33
N PRO A 12 -6.57 6.86 -27.63
CA PRO A 12 -7.49 6.44 -28.68
C PRO A 12 -8.01 5.00 -28.53
N LEU A 13 -7.27 4.13 -27.83
CA LEU A 13 -7.69 2.76 -27.58
C LEU A 13 -8.86 2.68 -26.60
N PHE A 14 -9.04 3.69 -25.73
CA PHE A 14 -10.14 3.72 -24.78
C PHE A 14 -11.48 3.92 -25.48
N ASP A 15 -11.52 4.60 -26.63
CA ASP A 15 -12.74 4.75 -27.43
C ASP A 15 -13.21 3.42 -28.03
N ILE A 16 -12.27 2.50 -28.24
CA ILE A 16 -12.54 1.13 -28.69
C ILE A 16 -12.94 0.25 -27.51
N LEU A 17 -12.18 0.30 -26.41
CA LEU A 17 -12.36 -0.56 -25.23
C LEU A 17 -13.53 -0.14 -24.34
N LYS A 18 -13.88 1.16 -24.33
CA LYS A 18 -14.93 1.78 -23.52
C LYS A 18 -14.86 1.37 -22.04
N PRO A 19 -13.72 1.59 -21.36
CA PRO A 19 -13.56 1.19 -19.98
C PRO A 19 -14.51 1.97 -19.06
N THR A 20 -14.96 1.34 -17.98
CA THR A 20 -15.79 2.00 -16.95
C THR A 20 -14.98 3.00 -16.11
N HIS A 21 -13.67 2.82 -16.04
CA HIS A 21 -12.70 3.70 -15.39
C HIS A 21 -11.27 3.29 -15.80
N ILE A 22 -10.33 4.18 -15.58
CA ILE A 22 -8.91 3.97 -15.86
C ILE A 22 -8.12 4.27 -14.58
N THR A 23 -7.34 3.31 -14.11
CA THR A 23 -6.43 3.53 -12.98
C THR A 23 -5.05 3.90 -13.51
N ILE A 24 -4.52 5.05 -13.07
CA ILE A 24 -3.21 5.56 -13.47
C ILE A 24 -2.26 5.59 -12.27
N HIS A 25 -1.10 4.96 -12.46
CA HIS A 25 0.05 5.10 -11.58
C HIS A 25 1.09 5.97 -12.31
N PRO A 26 1.33 7.22 -11.86
CA PRO A 26 2.15 8.19 -12.60
C PRO A 26 3.65 7.92 -12.42
N ARG A 27 4.09 6.76 -12.87
CA ARG A 27 5.49 6.33 -12.98
C ARG A 27 5.72 5.61 -14.30
N ILE A 28 6.92 5.73 -14.84
CA ILE A 28 7.35 4.88 -15.95
C ILE A 28 7.76 3.49 -15.42
N GLY A 29 7.54 2.45 -16.23
CA GLY A 29 7.80 1.07 -15.82
C GLY A 29 9.22 0.81 -15.33
N ALA A 30 10.22 1.49 -15.89
CA ALA A 30 11.62 1.38 -15.49
C ALA A 30 11.92 1.88 -14.06
N GLN A 31 11.10 2.78 -13.53
CA GLN A 31 11.26 3.29 -12.16
C GLN A 31 10.83 2.27 -11.11
N GLN A 32 9.93 1.33 -11.45
CA GLN A 32 9.27 0.45 -10.49
C GLN A 32 8.69 1.26 -9.29
N TYR A 33 9.24 1.07 -8.08
CA TYR A 33 8.87 1.82 -6.88
C TYR A 33 9.94 2.82 -6.42
N LYS A 34 10.91 3.15 -7.30
CA LYS A 34 11.99 4.09 -6.99
C LYS A 34 11.70 5.46 -7.60
N GLY A 35 12.14 6.52 -6.90
CA GLY A 35 11.92 7.90 -7.34
C GLY A 35 10.49 8.38 -7.10
N ASP A 36 10.25 9.63 -7.44
CA ASP A 36 8.97 10.31 -7.22
C ASP A 36 7.96 10.00 -8.31
N ILE A 37 6.69 10.17 -7.99
CA ILE A 37 5.60 10.15 -8.97
C ILE A 37 5.64 11.43 -9.81
N ASP A 38 5.30 11.32 -11.09
CA ASP A 38 5.20 12.47 -12.00
C ASP A 38 3.78 13.05 -11.97
N ILE A 39 3.52 13.92 -11.00
CA ILE A 39 2.20 14.54 -10.79
C ILE A 39 1.84 15.52 -11.91
N ASP A 40 2.83 16.12 -12.58
CA ASP A 40 2.61 17.05 -13.67
C ASP A 40 2.13 16.31 -14.91
N LYS A 41 2.76 15.18 -15.24
CA LYS A 41 2.29 14.30 -16.32
C LYS A 41 0.93 13.68 -16.01
N PHE A 42 0.67 13.32 -14.74
CA PHE A 42 -0.66 12.90 -14.34
C PHE A 42 -1.70 14.00 -14.58
N SER A 43 -1.37 15.25 -14.26
CA SER A 43 -2.28 16.41 -14.47
C SER A 43 -2.65 16.58 -15.94
N LEU A 44 -1.69 16.41 -16.86
CA LEU A 44 -1.93 16.46 -18.30
C LEU A 44 -2.85 15.30 -18.74
N PHE A 45 -2.53 14.08 -18.37
CA PHE A 45 -3.37 12.92 -18.65
C PHE A 45 -4.80 13.10 -18.11
N TYR A 46 -4.93 13.58 -16.88
CA TYR A 46 -6.23 13.81 -16.23
C TYR A 46 -7.07 14.86 -16.96
N ALA A 47 -6.44 15.89 -17.50
CA ALA A 47 -7.13 16.93 -18.26
C ALA A 47 -7.65 16.42 -19.60
N ASP A 48 -6.90 15.55 -20.28
CA ASP A 48 -7.19 15.05 -21.63
C ASP A 48 -8.05 13.77 -21.63
N CYS A 49 -8.06 13.04 -20.51
CA CYS A 49 -8.78 11.77 -20.42
C CYS A 49 -10.30 11.97 -20.33
N GLY A 50 -11.04 11.52 -21.34
CA GLY A 50 -12.51 11.57 -21.37
C GLY A 50 -13.21 10.51 -20.51
N TYR A 51 -12.46 9.65 -19.83
CA TYR A 51 -12.98 8.55 -19.00
C TYR A 51 -12.79 8.82 -17.50
N PRO A 52 -13.60 8.21 -16.63
CA PRO A 52 -13.41 8.32 -15.19
C PRO A 52 -12.02 7.80 -14.77
N VAL A 53 -11.24 8.65 -14.09
CA VAL A 53 -9.88 8.33 -13.66
C VAL A 53 -9.83 7.97 -12.18
N ILE A 54 -9.07 6.93 -11.86
CA ILE A 54 -8.67 6.57 -10.50
C ILE A 54 -7.18 6.86 -10.35
N TYR A 55 -6.82 7.65 -9.36
CA TYR A 55 -5.43 7.93 -9.03
C TYR A 55 -4.83 6.79 -8.19
N ASN A 56 -3.63 6.35 -8.53
CA ASN A 56 -2.85 5.40 -7.75
C ASN A 56 -1.39 5.86 -7.68
N GLY A 57 -0.95 6.46 -6.57
CA GLY A 57 0.45 6.91 -6.47
C GLY A 57 0.82 7.30 -5.04
N ASP A 58 1.66 6.47 -4.41
CA ASP A 58 2.38 6.73 -3.13
C ASP A 58 1.54 7.34 -1.99
N ILE A 59 0.27 6.98 -1.92
CA ILE A 59 -0.61 7.39 -0.83
C ILE A 59 -0.34 6.53 0.40
N THR A 60 0.06 7.18 1.49
CA THR A 60 0.38 6.55 2.78
C THR A 60 -0.33 7.17 3.97
N THR A 61 -1.07 8.29 3.76
CA THR A 61 -1.85 8.96 4.79
C THR A 61 -3.23 9.38 4.27
N LEU A 62 -4.20 9.52 5.19
CA LEU A 62 -5.52 10.06 4.85
C LEU A 62 -5.42 11.50 4.31
N GLN A 63 -4.55 12.31 4.87
CA GLN A 63 -4.31 13.68 4.40
C GLN A 63 -3.91 13.71 2.93
N GLN A 64 -3.04 12.79 2.48
CA GLN A 64 -2.66 12.70 1.06
C GLN A 64 -3.85 12.30 0.16
N VAL A 65 -4.78 11.49 0.65
CA VAL A 65 -6.04 11.20 -0.07
C VAL A 65 -6.84 12.48 -0.26
N GLU A 66 -7.00 13.27 0.79
CA GLU A 66 -7.73 14.54 0.76
C GLU A 66 -7.06 15.57 -0.17
N GLU A 67 -5.75 15.72 -0.08
CA GLU A 67 -4.95 16.62 -0.95
C GLU A 67 -5.10 16.26 -2.43
N VAL A 68 -4.97 14.98 -2.78
CA VAL A 68 -5.12 14.53 -4.17
C VAL A 68 -6.55 14.72 -4.65
N THR A 69 -7.54 14.43 -3.83
CA THR A 69 -8.96 14.61 -4.18
C THR A 69 -9.30 16.08 -4.35
N ALA A 70 -8.78 16.96 -3.51
CA ALA A 70 -8.95 18.41 -3.64
C ALA A 70 -8.28 18.96 -4.92
N LYS A 71 -7.08 18.46 -5.24
CA LYS A 71 -6.33 18.87 -6.45
C LYS A 71 -7.00 18.38 -7.75
N PHE A 72 -7.64 17.21 -7.71
CA PHE A 72 -8.26 16.57 -8.87
C PHE A 72 -9.74 16.20 -8.60
N PRO A 73 -10.64 17.17 -8.55
CA PRO A 73 -12.02 17.00 -8.07
C PRO A 73 -12.91 16.10 -8.94
N LYS A 74 -12.51 15.77 -10.17
CA LYS A 74 -13.23 14.85 -11.06
C LYS A 74 -12.72 13.41 -10.97
N LEU A 75 -11.79 13.11 -10.04
CA LEU A 75 -11.38 11.72 -9.82
C LEU A 75 -12.58 10.87 -9.41
N LYS A 76 -12.68 9.68 -9.99
CA LYS A 76 -13.67 8.68 -9.56
C LYS A 76 -13.34 8.13 -8.17
N ALA A 77 -12.05 7.92 -7.91
CA ALA A 77 -11.53 7.40 -6.64
C ALA A 77 -10.02 7.58 -6.53
N VAL A 78 -9.50 7.28 -5.35
CA VAL A 78 -8.07 7.09 -5.08
C VAL A 78 -7.83 5.63 -4.73
N MET A 79 -6.85 5.00 -5.37
CA MET A 79 -6.43 3.63 -5.09
C MET A 79 -5.23 3.66 -4.15
N VAL A 80 -5.35 3.03 -2.99
CA VAL A 80 -4.28 2.91 -2.02
C VAL A 80 -3.76 1.47 -2.03
N GLY A 81 -2.44 1.31 -2.10
CA GLY A 81 -1.77 0.02 -2.03
C GLY A 81 -0.96 -0.10 -0.73
N ARG A 82 0.35 0.11 -0.83
CA ARG A 82 1.31 -0.06 0.27
C ARG A 82 0.98 0.74 1.53
N GLY A 83 0.34 1.90 1.41
CA GLY A 83 -0.07 2.70 2.57
C GLY A 83 -0.93 1.91 3.56
N LEU A 84 -1.88 1.11 3.07
CA LEU A 84 -2.69 0.23 3.93
C LEU A 84 -1.91 -0.95 4.52
N LEU A 85 -0.80 -1.36 3.89
CA LEU A 85 0.09 -2.36 4.46
C LEU A 85 1.02 -1.74 5.52
N TYR A 86 1.37 -0.46 5.37
CA TYR A 86 2.17 0.28 6.34
C TYR A 86 1.38 0.58 7.62
N ASP A 87 0.17 1.08 7.44
CA ASP A 87 -0.77 1.37 8.52
C ASP A 87 -2.19 0.95 8.11
N PRO A 88 -2.68 -0.22 8.54
CA PRO A 88 -4.05 -0.65 8.29
C PRO A 88 -5.14 0.29 8.84
N SER A 89 -4.80 1.17 9.80
CA SER A 89 -5.71 2.17 10.35
C SER A 89 -5.73 3.50 9.56
N MET A 90 -4.92 3.63 8.52
CA MET A 90 -4.65 4.83 7.75
C MET A 90 -5.93 5.60 7.34
N LEU A 91 -6.94 4.89 6.82
CA LEU A 91 -8.20 5.51 6.39
C LEU A 91 -9.16 5.87 7.55
N CYS A 92 -8.82 5.48 8.77
CA CYS A 92 -9.54 5.82 10.01
C CYS A 92 -8.76 6.83 10.88
N GLY A 93 -7.90 7.64 10.26
CA GLY A 93 -7.07 8.63 10.92
C GLY A 93 -5.61 8.23 11.11
N GLY A 94 -5.26 6.95 10.96
CA GLY A 94 -3.90 6.44 11.09
C GLY A 94 -3.35 6.41 12.52
N GLY A 95 -2.21 5.73 12.70
CA GLY A 95 -1.46 5.73 13.96
C GLY A 95 -2.17 5.08 15.16
N ASN A 96 -3.24 4.33 14.93
CA ASN A 96 -3.93 3.62 16.01
C ASN A 96 -3.24 2.28 16.29
N PHE A 97 -2.16 2.32 17.05
CA PHE A 97 -1.34 1.14 17.33
C PHE A 97 -2.10 0.01 18.01
N ALA A 98 -3.07 0.31 18.89
CA ALA A 98 -3.91 -0.71 19.51
C ALA A 98 -4.81 -1.43 18.48
N ALA A 99 -5.35 -0.70 17.50
CA ALA A 99 -6.13 -1.29 16.41
C ALA A 99 -5.23 -2.10 15.46
N ILE A 100 -4.03 -1.61 15.16
CA ILE A 100 -3.05 -2.31 14.33
C ILE A 100 -2.60 -3.61 15.02
N HIS A 101 -2.33 -3.58 16.32
CA HIS A 101 -1.97 -4.78 17.09
C HIS A 101 -3.10 -5.81 17.07
N ARG A 102 -4.34 -5.38 17.30
CA ARG A 102 -5.51 -6.26 17.22
C ARG A 102 -5.68 -6.86 15.82
N PHE A 103 -5.56 -6.05 14.77
CA PHE A 103 -5.59 -6.54 13.38
C PHE A 103 -4.49 -7.58 13.12
N HIS A 104 -3.27 -7.30 13.58
CA HIS A 104 -2.15 -8.23 13.47
C HIS A 104 -2.43 -9.56 14.19
N SER A 105 -3.01 -9.52 15.40
CA SER A 105 -3.36 -10.73 16.17
C SER A 105 -4.42 -11.55 15.44
N MET A 106 -5.48 -10.93 14.93
CA MET A 106 -6.50 -11.60 14.13
C MET A 106 -5.90 -12.25 12.88
N LEU A 107 -5.03 -11.53 12.17
CA LEU A 107 -4.35 -12.05 10.98
C LEU A 107 -3.42 -13.23 11.31
N PHE A 108 -2.76 -13.20 12.47
CA PHE A 108 -1.93 -14.30 12.96
C PHE A 108 -2.76 -15.56 13.27
N ASP A 109 -3.88 -15.39 13.96
CA ASP A 109 -4.78 -16.49 14.31
C ASP A 109 -5.41 -17.08 13.04
N ASP A 110 -5.91 -16.26 12.12
CA ASP A 110 -6.44 -16.70 10.83
C ASP A 110 -5.40 -17.53 10.05
N ASN A 111 -4.15 -17.07 9.98
CA ASN A 111 -3.10 -17.83 9.30
C ASN A 111 -2.79 -19.17 10.00
N LYS A 112 -2.90 -19.25 11.33
CA LYS A 112 -2.76 -20.53 12.08
C LYS A 112 -3.88 -21.50 11.76
N ASP A 113 -5.09 -21.00 11.58
CA ASP A 113 -6.27 -21.81 11.32
C ASP A 113 -6.35 -22.30 9.86
N TYR A 114 -5.90 -21.49 8.89
CA TYR A 114 -6.05 -21.79 7.46
C TYR A 114 -4.81 -22.40 6.80
N LEU A 115 -3.60 -22.20 7.35
CA LEU A 115 -2.39 -22.71 6.72
C LEU A 115 -2.05 -24.12 7.19
N GLU A 116 -1.97 -25.04 6.24
CA GLU A 116 -1.73 -26.47 6.50
C GLU A 116 -0.25 -26.84 6.73
N GLY A 117 0.68 -25.93 6.39
CA GLY A 117 2.14 -26.14 6.49
C GLY A 117 2.73 -25.90 7.89
N GLY A 118 1.88 -25.76 8.90
CA GLY A 118 2.27 -25.62 10.30
C GLY A 118 3.02 -24.33 10.61
N ASP A 119 3.69 -24.29 11.77
CA ASP A 119 4.34 -23.11 12.32
C ASP A 119 5.32 -22.40 11.37
N HIS A 120 6.03 -23.16 10.55
CA HIS A 120 6.99 -22.61 9.61
C HIS A 120 6.31 -21.77 8.51
N GLN A 121 5.18 -22.26 7.98
CA GLN A 121 4.43 -21.56 6.95
C GLN A 121 3.75 -20.31 7.52
N VAL A 122 3.17 -20.43 8.71
CA VAL A 122 2.59 -19.27 9.43
C VAL A 122 3.65 -18.20 9.67
N LEU A 123 4.82 -18.57 10.21
CA LEU A 123 5.92 -17.64 10.43
C LEU A 123 6.35 -16.95 9.15
N ALA A 124 6.60 -17.70 8.08
CA ALA A 124 7.01 -17.15 6.79
C ALA A 124 5.97 -16.14 6.26
N LYS A 125 4.69 -16.49 6.35
CA LYS A 125 3.59 -15.62 5.92
C LYS A 125 3.54 -14.34 6.75
N MET A 126 3.62 -14.44 8.07
CA MET A 126 3.58 -13.27 8.96
C MET A 126 4.79 -12.36 8.76
N LEU A 127 6.00 -12.89 8.54
CA LEU A 127 7.19 -12.10 8.25
C LEU A 127 7.03 -11.28 6.96
N THR A 128 6.30 -11.78 5.96
CA THR A 128 6.02 -11.03 4.72
C THR A 128 5.22 -9.75 4.99
N TYR A 129 4.27 -9.76 5.95
CA TYR A 129 3.55 -8.54 6.34
C TYR A 129 4.48 -7.52 7.00
N TRP A 130 5.44 -7.96 7.79
CA TRP A 130 6.39 -7.08 8.46
C TRP A 130 7.41 -6.42 7.53
N GLU A 131 7.53 -6.84 6.28
CA GLU A 131 8.28 -6.08 5.27
C GLU A 131 7.69 -4.68 5.09
N TYR A 132 6.38 -4.55 5.27
CA TYR A 132 5.62 -3.31 5.05
C TYR A 132 5.08 -2.69 6.35
N LEU A 133 4.60 -3.48 7.29
CA LEU A 133 3.91 -3.00 8.49
C LEU A 133 4.82 -2.12 9.35
N LEU A 134 4.31 -0.94 9.75
CA LEU A 134 4.97 0.01 10.64
C LEU A 134 6.43 0.30 10.25
N PRO A 135 6.68 0.80 9.02
CA PRO A 135 8.06 0.97 8.51
C PRO A 135 8.89 1.94 9.37
N ASP A 136 8.24 2.88 10.04
CA ASP A 136 8.86 3.94 10.85
C ASP A 136 9.02 3.55 12.34
N ALA A 137 8.55 2.37 12.75
CA ALA A 137 8.80 1.88 14.11
C ALA A 137 10.31 1.61 14.35
N ASP A 138 10.70 1.53 15.62
CA ASP A 138 12.10 1.33 16.00
C ASP A 138 12.76 0.20 15.22
N LYS A 139 13.86 0.53 14.55
CA LYS A 139 14.58 -0.39 13.65
C LYS A 139 15.09 -1.64 14.36
N SER A 140 15.46 -1.54 15.64
CA SER A 140 15.99 -2.69 16.39
C SER A 140 14.87 -3.65 16.76
N LEU A 141 13.69 -3.14 17.13
CA LEU A 141 12.50 -3.93 17.44
C LEU A 141 11.95 -4.61 16.19
N ARG A 142 11.78 -3.87 15.08
CA ARG A 142 11.40 -4.48 13.80
C ARG A 142 12.38 -5.58 13.35
N LYS A 143 13.68 -5.36 13.52
CA LYS A 143 14.71 -6.36 13.19
C LYS A 143 14.58 -7.63 14.04
N LYS A 144 14.20 -7.52 15.32
CA LYS A 144 13.92 -8.69 16.17
C LYS A 144 12.76 -9.51 15.61
N VAL A 145 11.65 -8.85 15.21
CA VAL A 145 10.51 -9.51 14.59
C VAL A 145 10.92 -10.21 13.30
N LEU A 146 11.53 -9.47 12.37
CA LEU A 146 11.93 -10.00 11.05
C LEU A 146 12.97 -11.12 11.10
N LYS A 147 13.76 -11.22 12.18
CA LYS A 147 14.76 -12.28 12.39
C LYS A 147 14.25 -13.43 13.25
N SER A 148 12.98 -13.47 13.59
CA SER A 148 12.40 -14.55 14.37
C SER A 148 12.44 -15.88 13.62
N THR A 149 12.85 -16.94 14.33
CA THR A 149 13.03 -18.29 13.77
C THR A 149 12.00 -19.29 14.27
N SER A 150 11.07 -18.85 15.12
CA SER A 150 9.95 -19.65 15.64
C SER A 150 8.77 -18.74 15.99
N LEU A 151 7.55 -19.27 16.03
CA LEU A 151 6.37 -18.51 16.41
C LEU A 151 6.47 -17.96 17.83
N LEU A 152 7.07 -18.70 18.76
CA LEU A 152 7.28 -18.22 20.13
C LEU A 152 8.15 -16.95 20.17
N LYS A 153 9.29 -16.95 19.47
CA LYS A 153 10.17 -15.78 19.38
C LYS A 153 9.51 -14.63 18.64
N TYR A 154 8.75 -14.97 17.59
CA TYR A 154 8.00 -14.00 16.80
C TYR A 154 6.96 -13.27 17.67
N SER A 155 6.08 -14.00 18.36
CA SER A 155 5.07 -13.41 19.23
C SER A 155 5.68 -12.54 20.33
N ALA A 156 6.75 -13.02 20.99
CA ALA A 156 7.43 -12.23 22.02
C ALA A 156 8.05 -10.93 21.44
N ALA A 157 8.61 -10.98 20.22
CA ALA A 157 9.19 -9.79 19.58
C ALA A 157 8.10 -8.79 19.13
N VAL A 158 6.94 -9.28 18.70
CA VAL A 158 5.78 -8.46 18.34
C VAL A 158 5.22 -7.75 19.57
N GLU A 159 5.02 -8.46 20.67
CA GLU A 159 4.55 -7.86 21.94
C GLU A 159 5.55 -6.81 22.47
N ASP A 160 6.88 -7.09 22.43
CA ASP A 160 7.91 -6.12 22.81
C ASP A 160 7.84 -4.84 21.95
N LEU A 161 7.56 -4.98 20.65
CA LEU A 161 7.42 -3.84 19.74
C LEU A 161 6.17 -3.02 20.07
N PHE A 162 5.00 -3.65 20.13
CA PHE A 162 3.74 -2.92 20.38
C PHE A 162 3.67 -2.32 21.78
N SER A 163 4.35 -2.89 22.78
CA SER A 163 4.43 -2.32 24.14
C SER A 163 5.20 -0.99 24.21
N LYS A 164 5.90 -0.61 23.15
CA LYS A 164 6.76 0.60 23.08
C LYS A 164 6.27 1.63 22.07
N LEU A 165 5.14 1.38 21.41
CA LEU A 165 4.43 2.31 20.53
C LEU A 165 3.33 3.04 21.31
#